data_ac19e02dae88b55fb2633e93783a833c
#
_entry.id   ac19e02dae88b55fb2633e93783a833c
#
_cell.length_a   1.000
_cell.length_b   1.000
_cell.length_c   1.000
_cell.angle_alpha   90.00
_cell.angle_beta   90.00
_cell.angle_gamma   90.00
#
_symmetry.space_group_name_H-M   'P 1'
#
loop_
_entity.id
_entity.type
_entity.pdbx_description
1 polymer ?
#
loop_
_entity_poly.entity_id
_entity_poly.type
_entity_poly.pdbx_seq_one_letter_code
_entity_poly.pdbx_strand_id
1 'polypeptide(L)'
;LDNCPNDVGSKSNGGCKLPDLDNDGVPNTIDKCPNELGSEKFSGCPDLPESISYYLKNYGEIFFEFDSYKLNSEQKLSLSNLSKLLKRYNYINLHIDGHSSNEGDSDYNLFLSNKRSSNVKDKLILDGIRDERLETRSFGEDNPNYANDPISERRKNRRVILSVNRNP
;
A
#
# COMPACT_ATOMS: atom_id res chain seq x y z
N LEU A 1 -20.16 39.16 -10.52
CA LEU A 1 -18.97 40.03 -10.46
C LEU A 1 -17.76 39.12 -10.43
N ASP A 2 -16.81 39.35 -11.32
CA ASP A 2 -15.53 38.68 -11.37
C ASP A 2 -14.56 39.41 -10.44
N ASN A 3 -14.06 38.70 -9.40
CA ASN A 3 -13.18 39.31 -8.41
C ASN A 3 -11.70 39.26 -8.86
N CYS A 4 -11.38 38.45 -9.90
CA CYS A 4 -10.04 38.26 -10.44
C CYS A 4 -10.04 38.34 -11.98
N PRO A 5 -10.31 39.53 -12.57
CA PRO A 5 -10.56 39.69 -14.03
C PRO A 5 -9.35 39.30 -14.91
N ASN A 6 -8.16 39.12 -14.32
CA ASN A 6 -6.95 38.70 -15.02
C ASN A 6 -6.64 37.20 -14.87
N ASP A 7 -7.45 36.47 -14.11
CA ASP A 7 -7.28 35.03 -13.86
C ASP A 7 -8.33 34.23 -14.64
N VAL A 8 -7.95 33.04 -15.08
CA VAL A 8 -8.89 32.09 -15.67
C VAL A 8 -9.40 31.17 -14.57
N GLY A 9 -10.41 31.65 -13.81
CA GLY A 9 -11.06 30.91 -12.74
C GLY A 9 -12.52 30.57 -13.03
N SER A 10 -13.11 29.70 -12.20
CA SER A 10 -14.53 29.33 -12.35
C SER A 10 -15.44 30.40 -11.74
N LYS A 11 -16.67 30.52 -12.27
CA LYS A 11 -17.71 31.40 -11.71
C LYS A 11 -18.06 31.07 -10.25
N SER A 12 -17.93 29.81 -9.84
CA SER A 12 -18.13 29.37 -8.45
C SER A 12 -17.13 29.92 -7.48
N ASN A 13 -15.92 30.29 -7.96
CA ASN A 13 -14.85 30.91 -7.17
C ASN A 13 -14.68 32.41 -7.48
N GLY A 14 -15.75 33.08 -7.94
CA GLY A 14 -15.73 34.51 -8.26
C GLY A 14 -14.76 34.88 -9.36
N GLY A 15 -14.46 33.99 -10.31
CA GLY A 15 -13.54 34.21 -11.41
C GLY A 15 -12.05 33.99 -11.05
N CYS A 16 -11.74 33.76 -9.77
CA CYS A 16 -10.37 33.55 -9.33
C CYS A 16 -9.90 32.11 -9.58
N LYS A 17 -8.60 31.93 -9.85
CA LYS A 17 -7.96 30.62 -9.86
C LYS A 17 -7.98 30.04 -8.45
N LEU A 18 -8.18 28.72 -8.33
CA LEU A 18 -8.04 28.06 -7.05
C LEU A 18 -6.57 28.05 -6.61
N PRO A 19 -6.29 28.19 -5.30
CA PRO A 19 -4.93 28.09 -4.79
C PRO A 19 -4.28 26.75 -5.16
N ASP A 20 -3.06 26.80 -5.64
CA ASP A 20 -2.21 25.67 -6.00
C ASP A 20 -0.79 26.02 -5.49
N LEU A 21 -0.39 25.42 -4.37
CA LEU A 21 0.74 25.88 -3.59
C LEU A 21 2.09 25.44 -4.18
N ASP A 22 2.13 24.25 -4.77
CA ASP A 22 3.33 23.69 -5.40
C ASP A 22 3.35 23.88 -6.93
N ASN A 23 2.24 24.41 -7.49
CA ASN A 23 2.07 24.68 -8.92
C ASN A 23 2.15 23.44 -9.82
N ASP A 24 1.66 22.31 -9.37
CA ASP A 24 1.59 21.06 -10.16
C ASP A 24 0.35 20.98 -11.08
N GLY A 25 -0.54 21.95 -10.97
CA GLY A 25 -1.79 22.03 -11.74
C GLY A 25 -2.99 21.41 -11.03
N VAL A 26 -2.81 20.85 -9.84
CA VAL A 26 -3.88 20.30 -9.02
C VAL A 26 -4.20 21.29 -7.88
N PRO A 27 -5.42 21.86 -7.83
CA PRO A 27 -5.77 22.80 -6.76
C PRO A 27 -5.67 22.17 -5.37
N ASN A 28 -5.18 22.93 -4.37
CA ASN A 28 -5.04 22.48 -2.97
C ASN A 28 -6.28 21.83 -2.36
N THR A 29 -7.47 22.16 -2.85
CA THR A 29 -8.76 21.61 -2.36
C THR A 29 -8.97 20.13 -2.69
N ILE A 30 -8.28 19.63 -3.73
CA ILE A 30 -8.34 18.24 -4.20
C ILE A 30 -6.97 17.58 -4.22
N ASP A 31 -5.91 18.34 -3.93
CA ASP A 31 -4.55 17.87 -3.85
C ASP A 31 -4.29 17.18 -2.50
N LYS A 32 -3.79 15.95 -2.58
CA LYS A 32 -3.41 15.15 -1.39
C LYS A 32 -1.99 15.45 -0.90
N CYS A 33 -1.17 16.09 -1.74
CA CYS A 33 0.22 16.44 -1.46
C CYS A 33 0.53 17.91 -1.78
N PRO A 34 -0.18 18.90 -1.22
CA PRO A 34 -0.22 20.29 -1.67
C PRO A 34 1.10 21.07 -1.53
N ASN A 35 2.18 20.43 -1.17
CA ASN A 35 3.54 20.99 -1.06
C ASN A 35 4.58 20.19 -1.84
N GLU A 36 4.16 19.20 -2.64
CA GLU A 36 5.06 18.29 -3.36
C GLU A 36 4.54 18.11 -4.79
N LEU A 37 5.24 18.68 -5.77
CA LEU A 37 4.91 18.55 -7.19
C LEU A 37 4.52 17.11 -7.57
N GLY A 38 3.32 16.92 -8.03
CA GLY A 38 2.78 15.62 -8.41
C GLY A 38 2.09 15.61 -9.77
N SER A 39 1.03 14.86 -9.90
CA SER A 39 0.22 14.84 -11.12
C SER A 39 -1.26 14.64 -10.80
N GLU A 40 -2.12 15.11 -11.68
CA GLU A 40 -3.56 14.90 -11.59
C GLU A 40 -3.93 13.41 -11.45
N LYS A 41 -3.18 12.54 -12.14
CA LYS A 41 -3.34 11.08 -12.08
C LYS A 41 -3.21 10.51 -10.66
N PHE A 42 -2.42 11.16 -9.80
CA PHE A 42 -2.19 10.76 -8.41
C PHE A 42 -2.76 11.77 -7.42
N SER A 43 -3.75 12.56 -7.84
CA SER A 43 -4.40 13.58 -7.01
C SER A 43 -3.38 14.57 -6.41
N GLY A 44 -2.46 15.06 -7.21
CA GLY A 44 -1.41 16.01 -6.80
C GLY A 44 -0.22 15.39 -6.08
N CYS A 45 -0.19 14.07 -5.91
CA CYS A 45 0.98 13.43 -5.30
C CYS A 45 2.03 13.02 -6.33
N PRO A 46 3.33 12.98 -5.94
CA PRO A 46 4.40 12.52 -6.81
C PRO A 46 4.27 11.04 -7.17
N ASP A 47 4.99 10.62 -8.21
CA ASP A 47 5.14 9.22 -8.55
C ASP A 47 5.68 8.41 -7.36
N LEU A 48 5.53 7.08 -7.43
CA LEU A 48 6.00 6.19 -6.37
C LEU A 48 7.51 6.39 -6.13
N PRO A 49 7.93 6.78 -4.92
CA PRO A 49 9.32 6.99 -4.60
C PRO A 49 10.17 5.76 -4.89
N GLU A 50 11.38 5.96 -5.43
CA GLU A 50 12.28 4.87 -5.76
C GLU A 50 12.57 3.95 -4.57
N SER A 51 12.70 4.52 -3.36
CA SER A 51 12.91 3.76 -2.13
C SER A 51 11.76 2.81 -1.79
N ILE A 52 10.52 3.22 -2.04
CA ILE A 52 9.34 2.36 -1.87
C ILE A 52 9.30 1.29 -2.95
N SER A 53 9.51 1.68 -4.22
CA SER A 53 9.57 0.74 -5.35
C SER A 53 10.64 -0.31 -5.13
N TYR A 54 11.84 0.10 -4.71
CA TYR A 54 12.95 -0.79 -4.37
C TYR A 54 12.58 -1.76 -3.24
N TYR A 55 11.98 -1.22 -2.15
CA TYR A 55 11.58 -2.05 -1.03
C TYR A 55 10.55 -3.11 -1.45
N LEU A 56 9.49 -2.72 -2.13
CA LEU A 56 8.42 -3.64 -2.54
C LEU A 56 8.94 -4.70 -3.51
N LYS A 57 9.83 -4.34 -4.43
CA LYS A 57 10.44 -5.28 -5.37
C LYS A 57 11.30 -6.34 -4.70
N ASN A 58 12.04 -5.98 -3.64
CA ASN A 58 13.04 -6.87 -3.02
C ASN A 58 12.56 -7.51 -1.72
N TYR A 59 11.60 -6.90 -1.01
CA TYR A 59 11.13 -7.29 0.32
C TYR A 59 9.61 -7.30 0.45
N GLY A 60 8.88 -7.05 -0.64
CA GLY A 60 7.42 -6.98 -0.64
C GLY A 60 6.74 -8.35 -0.52
N GLU A 61 7.46 -9.45 -0.68
CA GLU A 61 6.97 -10.80 -0.41
C GLU A 61 7.51 -11.29 0.93
N ILE A 62 6.60 -11.68 1.82
CA ILE A 62 6.89 -12.15 3.17
C ILE A 62 6.45 -13.61 3.26
N PHE A 63 7.37 -14.53 3.40
CA PHE A 63 7.10 -15.98 3.41
C PHE A 63 6.90 -16.50 4.83
N PHE A 64 6.03 -17.51 4.97
CA PHE A 64 5.67 -18.10 6.25
C PHE A 64 5.97 -19.60 6.27
N GLU A 65 6.29 -20.10 7.45
CA GLU A 65 6.43 -21.53 7.69
C GLU A 65 5.10 -22.25 7.53
N PHE A 66 5.18 -23.58 7.38
CA PHE A 66 4.00 -24.43 7.32
C PHE A 66 3.14 -24.23 8.58
N ASP A 67 1.84 -24.13 8.39
CA ASP A 67 0.86 -23.96 9.47
C ASP A 67 1.17 -22.78 10.41
N SER A 68 1.82 -21.74 9.90
CA SER A 68 2.23 -20.58 10.68
C SER A 68 1.80 -19.26 10.05
N TYR A 69 1.50 -18.31 10.90
CA TYR A 69 1.25 -16.89 10.60
C TYR A 69 2.18 -15.97 11.42
N LYS A 70 3.18 -16.54 12.12
CA LYS A 70 4.09 -15.77 12.97
C LYS A 70 5.19 -15.11 12.15
N LEU A 71 5.40 -13.82 12.38
CA LEU A 71 6.55 -13.10 11.84
C LEU A 71 7.81 -13.39 12.67
N ASN A 72 8.90 -13.73 12.00
CA ASN A 72 10.21 -13.88 12.63
C ASN A 72 10.87 -12.50 12.88
N SER A 73 12.02 -12.48 13.54
CA SER A 73 12.71 -11.22 13.91
C SER A 73 13.20 -10.44 12.71
N GLU A 74 13.67 -11.11 11.66
CA GLU A 74 14.16 -10.49 10.43
C GLU A 74 13.01 -9.81 9.66
N GLN A 75 11.88 -10.50 9.53
CA GLN A 75 10.67 -9.95 8.91
C GLN A 75 10.12 -8.74 9.68
N LYS A 76 10.12 -8.80 11.01
CA LYS A 76 9.72 -7.68 11.86
C LYS A 76 10.63 -6.47 11.66
N LEU A 77 11.95 -6.68 11.55
CA LEU A 77 12.92 -5.62 11.27
C LEU A 77 12.70 -5.03 9.88
N SER A 78 12.49 -5.87 8.87
CA SER A 78 12.18 -5.44 7.51
C SER A 78 10.93 -4.56 7.47
N LEU A 79 9.83 -5.00 8.11
CA LEU A 79 8.60 -4.21 8.21
C LEU A 79 8.79 -2.88 8.95
N SER A 80 9.66 -2.86 9.98
CA SER A 80 10.01 -1.60 10.66
C SER A 80 10.76 -0.62 9.74
N ASN A 81 11.56 -1.12 8.80
CA ASN A 81 12.19 -0.27 7.78
C ASN A 81 11.15 0.26 6.77
N LEU A 82 10.20 -0.57 6.35
CA LEU A 82 9.07 -0.10 5.54
C LEU A 82 8.27 0.99 6.25
N SER A 83 7.99 0.80 7.55
CA SER A 83 7.26 1.78 8.36
C SER A 83 7.94 3.15 8.38
N LYS A 84 9.28 3.20 8.42
CA LYS A 84 10.04 4.46 8.31
C LYS A 84 9.81 5.15 6.96
N LEU A 85 9.79 4.38 5.86
CA LEU A 85 9.49 4.91 4.54
C LEU A 85 8.05 5.41 4.43
N LEU A 86 7.08 4.64 4.93
CA LEU A 86 5.66 5.02 4.92
C LEU A 86 5.36 6.25 5.79
N LYS A 87 6.14 6.50 6.85
CA LYS A 87 6.04 7.74 7.65
C LYS A 87 6.56 8.94 6.88
N ARG A 88 7.61 8.77 6.09
CA ARG A 88 8.16 9.83 5.22
C ARG A 88 7.20 10.16 4.08
N TYR A 89 6.54 9.13 3.51
CA TYR A 89 5.62 9.25 2.38
C TYR A 89 4.19 8.94 2.85
N ASN A 90 3.57 9.91 3.52
CA ASN A 90 2.29 9.73 4.22
C ASN A 90 1.09 9.54 3.30
N TYR A 91 1.20 9.83 2.02
CA TYR A 91 0.18 9.63 0.99
C TYR A 91 0.13 8.19 0.44
N ILE A 92 1.12 7.35 0.73
CA ILE A 92 1.18 5.97 0.22
C ILE A 92 0.34 5.07 1.12
N ASN A 93 -0.62 4.39 0.52
CA ASN A 93 -1.44 3.35 1.13
C ASN A 93 -1.01 1.99 0.60
N LEU A 94 -1.21 0.92 1.39
CA LEU A 94 -0.81 -0.44 1.03
C LEU A 94 -1.99 -1.40 1.00
N HIS A 95 -1.97 -2.30 0.01
CA HIS A 95 -2.63 -3.60 0.09
C HIS A 95 -1.68 -4.62 0.72
N ILE A 96 -2.22 -5.48 1.56
CA ILE A 96 -1.54 -6.54 2.28
C ILE A 96 -2.26 -7.85 1.95
N ASP A 97 -1.79 -8.54 0.92
CA ASP A 97 -2.45 -9.69 0.33
C ASP A 97 -1.93 -10.99 0.93
N GLY A 98 -2.77 -11.66 1.71
CA GLY A 98 -2.44 -12.93 2.34
C GLY A 98 -2.77 -14.13 1.44
N HIS A 99 -1.86 -15.09 1.39
CA HIS A 99 -1.98 -16.33 0.64
C HIS A 99 -1.59 -17.55 1.47
N SER A 100 -2.09 -18.71 1.07
CA SER A 100 -1.68 -20.02 1.58
C SER A 100 -1.27 -20.95 0.45
N SER A 101 -0.65 -22.06 0.78
CA SER A 101 -0.51 -23.21 -0.12
C SER A 101 -1.80 -24.00 -0.13
N ASN A 102 -1.95 -24.89 -1.11
CA ASN A 102 -3.10 -25.78 -1.26
C ASN A 102 -3.06 -27.04 -0.36
N GLU A 103 -2.37 -26.97 0.75
CA GLU A 103 -2.28 -28.04 1.72
C GLU A 103 -3.37 -27.87 2.78
N GLY A 104 -4.25 -28.88 2.91
CA GLY A 104 -5.33 -28.86 3.89
C GLY A 104 -6.66 -28.38 3.32
N ASP A 105 -7.53 -27.97 4.22
CA ASP A 105 -8.89 -27.51 3.92
C ASP A 105 -8.91 -26.07 3.43
N SER A 106 -9.76 -25.76 2.44
CA SER A 106 -9.83 -24.44 1.82
C SER A 106 -10.24 -23.33 2.81
N ASP A 107 -11.21 -23.64 3.71
CA ASP A 107 -11.65 -22.65 4.72
C ASP A 107 -10.53 -22.35 5.71
N TYR A 108 -9.77 -23.40 6.09
CA TYR A 108 -8.58 -23.22 6.93
C TYR A 108 -7.46 -22.44 6.21
N ASN A 109 -7.26 -22.68 4.93
CA ASN A 109 -6.30 -21.92 4.12
C ASN A 109 -6.70 -20.44 4.00
N LEU A 110 -7.99 -20.15 3.86
CA LEU A 110 -8.51 -18.79 3.90
C LEU A 110 -8.26 -18.14 5.28
N PHE A 111 -8.53 -18.86 6.37
CA PHE A 111 -8.22 -18.40 7.73
C PHE A 111 -6.72 -18.10 7.91
N LEU A 112 -5.81 -19.00 7.47
CA LEU A 112 -4.36 -18.77 7.57
C LEU A 112 -3.91 -17.55 6.77
N SER A 113 -4.43 -17.38 5.56
CA SER A 113 -4.11 -16.23 4.72
C SER A 113 -4.54 -14.90 5.38
N ASN A 114 -5.72 -14.88 6.00
CA ASN A 114 -6.20 -13.75 6.79
C ASN A 114 -5.30 -13.45 7.99
N LYS A 115 -4.93 -14.47 8.77
CA LYS A 115 -4.04 -14.30 9.93
C LYS A 115 -2.67 -13.77 9.54
N ARG A 116 -2.13 -14.19 8.39
CA ARG A 116 -0.84 -13.68 7.86
C ARG A 116 -0.92 -12.21 7.52
N SER A 117 -1.92 -11.81 6.71
CA SER A 117 -2.09 -10.40 6.33
C SER A 117 -2.39 -9.52 7.54
N SER A 118 -3.23 -9.96 8.49
CA SER A 118 -3.52 -9.24 9.73
C SER A 118 -2.26 -9.04 10.59
N ASN A 119 -1.42 -10.06 10.76
CA ASN A 119 -0.18 -9.93 11.55
C ASN A 119 0.83 -8.95 10.93
N VAL A 120 0.89 -8.87 9.60
CA VAL A 120 1.70 -7.87 8.90
C VAL A 120 1.13 -6.47 9.15
N LYS A 121 -0.19 -6.31 9.00
CA LYS A 121 -0.90 -5.05 9.30
C LYS A 121 -0.68 -4.60 10.74
N ASP A 122 -0.88 -5.49 11.70
CA ASP A 122 -0.72 -5.20 13.13
C ASP A 122 0.71 -4.73 13.45
N LYS A 123 1.72 -5.34 12.80
CA LYS A 123 3.12 -4.90 12.96
C LYS A 123 3.34 -3.49 12.43
N LEU A 124 2.76 -3.15 11.27
CA LEU A 124 2.86 -1.80 10.71
C LEU A 124 2.12 -0.76 11.58
N ILE A 125 0.95 -1.12 12.12
CA ILE A 125 0.20 -0.27 13.07
C ILE A 125 1.01 -0.06 14.36
N LEU A 126 1.60 -1.13 14.92
CA LEU A 126 2.47 -1.04 16.09
C LEU A 126 3.68 -0.11 15.85
N ASP A 127 4.18 -0.07 14.62
CA ASP A 127 5.24 0.84 14.19
C ASP A 127 4.73 2.26 13.89
N GLY A 128 3.43 2.54 14.08
CA GLY A 128 2.82 3.86 14.00
C GLY A 128 2.29 4.26 12.61
N ILE A 129 2.00 3.28 11.75
CA ILE A 129 1.24 3.53 10.51
C ILE A 129 -0.25 3.49 10.84
N ARG A 130 -1.03 4.47 10.32
CA ARG A 130 -2.46 4.56 10.57
C ARG A 130 -3.22 3.42 9.87
N ASP A 131 -4.25 2.89 10.54
CA ASP A 131 -5.03 1.74 10.09
C ASP A 131 -5.66 1.96 8.71
N GLU A 132 -6.19 3.16 8.46
CA GLU A 132 -6.85 3.52 7.20
C GLU A 132 -5.92 3.51 5.97
N ARG A 133 -4.61 3.45 6.17
CA ARG A 133 -3.61 3.33 5.11
C ARG A 133 -3.28 1.90 4.72
N LEU A 134 -3.84 0.92 5.43
CA LEU A 134 -3.47 -0.49 5.34
C LEU A 134 -4.71 -1.33 5.09
N GLU A 135 -4.86 -1.84 3.89
CA GLU A 135 -5.96 -2.72 3.49
C GLU A 135 -5.49 -4.16 3.41
N THR A 136 -6.10 -5.05 4.19
CA THR A 136 -5.82 -6.50 4.13
C THR A 136 -6.79 -7.20 3.18
N ARG A 137 -6.26 -8.11 2.36
CA ARG A 137 -7.05 -9.01 1.52
C ARG A 137 -6.57 -10.44 1.75
N SER A 138 -7.48 -11.40 1.67
CA SER A 138 -7.20 -12.81 1.97
C SER A 138 -7.67 -13.67 0.82
N PHE A 139 -6.77 -14.43 0.24
CA PHE A 139 -7.01 -15.22 -0.97
C PHE A 139 -6.96 -16.73 -0.73
N GLY A 140 -6.62 -17.17 0.49
CA GLY A 140 -6.45 -18.60 0.72
C GLY A 140 -5.45 -19.21 -0.26
N GLU A 141 -5.85 -20.27 -0.93
CA GLU A 141 -5.08 -20.98 -1.95
C GLU A 141 -5.44 -20.58 -3.40
N ASP A 142 -6.43 -19.70 -3.60
CA ASP A 142 -7.05 -19.46 -4.92
C ASP A 142 -6.14 -18.73 -5.92
N ASN A 143 -5.14 -17.99 -5.46
CA ASN A 143 -4.24 -17.20 -6.32
C ASN A 143 -2.77 -17.60 -6.12
N PRO A 144 -2.36 -18.81 -6.53
CA PRO A 144 -0.97 -19.23 -6.41
C PRO A 144 -0.08 -18.50 -7.43
N ASN A 145 1.01 -17.88 -6.96
CA ASN A 145 2.05 -17.33 -7.84
C ASN A 145 3.09 -18.39 -8.25
N TYR A 146 3.16 -19.47 -7.46
CA TYR A 146 4.14 -20.53 -7.62
C TYR A 146 3.42 -21.86 -7.83
N ALA A 147 4.06 -22.78 -8.53
CA ALA A 147 3.50 -24.11 -8.71
C ALA A 147 3.24 -24.78 -7.35
N ASN A 148 2.17 -25.55 -7.26
CA ASN A 148 1.87 -26.33 -6.06
C ASN A 148 2.67 -27.64 -5.98
N ASP A 149 3.46 -27.93 -7.00
CA ASP A 149 4.36 -29.08 -7.07
C ASP A 149 5.64 -28.67 -7.83
N PRO A 150 6.83 -28.99 -7.39
CA PRO A 150 7.18 -29.72 -6.17
C PRO A 150 6.97 -28.91 -4.87
N ILE A 151 7.12 -29.56 -3.71
CA ILE A 151 6.98 -28.93 -2.37
C ILE A 151 7.81 -27.66 -2.21
N SER A 152 8.98 -27.60 -2.84
CA SER A 152 9.88 -26.42 -2.80
C SER A 152 9.24 -25.17 -3.41
N GLU A 153 8.39 -25.33 -4.42
CA GLU A 153 7.64 -24.22 -5.02
C GLU A 153 6.37 -23.94 -4.22
N ARG A 154 5.63 -24.98 -3.82
CA ARG A 154 4.42 -24.87 -3.01
C ARG A 154 4.60 -24.03 -1.75
N ARG A 155 5.71 -24.22 -1.04
CA ARG A 155 6.02 -23.43 0.18
C ARG A 155 6.06 -21.93 -0.08
N LYS A 156 6.38 -21.48 -1.28
CA LYS A 156 6.41 -20.05 -1.66
C LYS A 156 5.01 -19.45 -1.76
N ASN A 157 3.95 -20.27 -1.84
CA ASN A 157 2.57 -19.79 -1.80
C ASN A 157 2.14 -19.38 -0.38
N ARG A 158 2.85 -19.82 0.68
CA ARG A 158 2.63 -19.36 2.06
C ARG A 158 3.27 -17.99 2.26
N ARG A 159 2.61 -16.94 1.76
CA ARG A 159 3.18 -15.60 1.70
C ARG A 159 2.16 -14.50 1.98
N VAL A 160 2.68 -13.32 2.26
CA VAL A 160 1.98 -12.05 2.13
C VAL A 160 2.67 -11.23 1.05
N ILE A 161 1.90 -10.57 0.19
CA ILE A 161 2.40 -9.64 -0.81
C ILE A 161 2.00 -8.23 -0.40
N LEU A 162 2.97 -7.32 -0.40
CA LEU A 162 2.76 -5.90 -0.19
C LEU A 162 2.73 -5.18 -1.53
N SER A 163 1.70 -4.39 -1.77
CA SER A 163 1.59 -3.55 -2.96
C SER A 163 1.01 -2.18 -2.62
N VAL A 164 1.28 -1.17 -3.44
CA VAL A 164 0.72 0.16 -3.24
C VAL A 164 -0.75 0.16 -3.65
N ASN A 165 -1.61 0.63 -2.75
CA ASN A 165 -2.98 0.96 -3.09
C ASN A 165 -2.99 2.34 -3.75
N ARG A 166 -3.21 2.37 -5.07
CA ARG A 166 -3.29 3.58 -5.89
C ARG A 166 -4.73 4.05 -6.12
N ASN A 167 -5.69 3.38 -5.53
CA ASN A 167 -7.07 3.85 -5.58
C ASN A 167 -7.24 4.96 -4.53
N PRO A 168 -7.66 6.17 -4.96
CA PRO A 168 -7.90 7.29 -4.06
C PRO A 168 -9.12 7.07 -3.18
#